data_b8034cb0ae8949f696f7a97eeca1a3d7
#
_entry.id   b8034cb0ae8949f696f7a97eeca1a3d7
#
_cell.length_a   1.000
_cell.length_b   1.000
_cell.length_c   1.000
_cell.angle_alpha   90.00
_cell.angle_beta   90.00
_cell.angle_gamma   90.00
#
_symmetry.space_group_name_H-M   'P 1'
#
loop_
_entity.id
_entity.type
_entity.pdbx_description
1 polymer ?
#
loop_
_entity_poly.entity_id
_entity_poly.type
_entity_poly.pdbx_seq_one_letter_code
_entity_poly.pdbx_strand_id
1 'polypeptide(L)'
;NASLMRTFCLSLLLLAGATAASAQNAAGTSPAQQKLSAAYAALLQQPGDTARQRAFFDAFPRSFFELEVLFGYNPELIPSNLYTEGHNYSTAFWTRLPAVPLDQRADRLIDLLTGGEWEGDMPGYLKSELKAFADKEPLALFRLLSRRPQPVQRLFWQCYWQNPNNDPWLGTALSHYKKAAARKYPRETAVMESAYREFAGTVGGR
;
A
#
# COMPACT_ATOMS: atom_id res chain seq x y z
N ASN A 1 70.67 -23.90 43.28
CA ASN A 1 69.29 -23.83 43.66
C ASN A 1 68.42 -23.43 42.49
N ALA A 2 68.05 -24.45 41.76
CA ALA A 2 67.12 -24.39 40.66
C ALA A 2 65.73 -24.68 41.26
N SER A 3 64.74 -23.88 40.97
CA SER A 3 63.36 -24.27 40.89
C SER A 3 62.48 -23.05 41.08
N LEU A 4 62.12 -22.37 39.99
CA LEU A 4 60.96 -21.46 39.95
C LEU A 4 60.82 -20.91 38.52
N MET A 5 60.43 -21.77 37.60
CA MET A 5 59.99 -21.34 36.27
C MET A 5 59.26 -22.49 35.56
N ARG A 6 58.01 -22.66 35.87
CA ARG A 6 57.05 -23.43 35.07
C ARG A 6 55.68 -23.30 35.74
N THR A 7 54.93 -22.24 35.43
CA THR A 7 53.47 -22.29 35.44
C THR A 7 52.94 -20.93 35.01
N PHE A 8 52.98 -20.63 33.72
CA PHE A 8 52.19 -19.52 33.15
C PHE A 8 52.11 -19.75 31.63
N CYS A 9 51.28 -20.67 31.22
CA CYS A 9 50.81 -20.79 29.82
C CYS A 9 49.68 -21.82 29.80
N LEU A 10 48.50 -21.49 30.23
CA LEU A 10 47.25 -22.20 29.84
C LEU A 10 46.06 -21.47 30.40
N SER A 11 45.70 -20.35 29.82
CA SER A 11 44.35 -19.75 30.03
C SER A 11 44.12 -18.62 29.04
N LEU A 12 44.12 -18.90 27.75
CA LEU A 12 43.61 -17.92 26.75
C LEU A 12 43.19 -18.64 25.48
N LEU A 13 42.18 -19.46 25.55
CA LEU A 13 41.54 -20.06 24.36
C LEU A 13 40.15 -20.60 24.72
N LEU A 14 39.21 -19.71 25.07
CA LEU A 14 37.78 -20.07 25.16
C LEU A 14 36.93 -18.79 25.22
N LEU A 15 37.01 -17.94 24.20
CA LEU A 15 36.03 -16.84 23.98
C LEU A 15 35.99 -16.45 22.51
N ALA A 16 35.70 -17.41 21.64
CA ALA A 16 35.38 -17.13 20.23
C ALA A 16 34.37 -18.18 19.72
N GLY A 17 33.17 -18.17 20.29
CA GLY A 17 32.16 -19.16 19.89
C GLY A 17 30.72 -18.79 20.19
N ALA A 18 30.37 -17.49 20.21
CA ALA A 18 28.99 -17.10 20.53
C ALA A 18 28.46 -15.91 19.74
N THR A 19 28.89 -15.71 18.48
CA THR A 19 28.32 -14.62 17.63
C THR A 19 27.88 -15.05 16.24
N ALA A 20 27.80 -16.36 15.97
CA ALA A 20 27.36 -16.84 14.65
C ALA A 20 25.89 -17.31 14.58
N ALA A 21 25.15 -17.29 15.68
CA ALA A 21 23.76 -17.81 15.72
C ALA A 21 22.66 -16.76 15.47
N SER A 22 23.00 -15.46 15.40
CA SER A 22 22.00 -14.39 15.21
C SER A 22 21.83 -13.91 13.77
N ALA A 23 22.61 -14.42 12.82
CA ALA A 23 22.58 -13.97 11.42
C ALA A 23 21.71 -14.85 10.51
N GLN A 24 21.17 -15.97 10.96
CA GLN A 24 20.45 -16.93 10.12
C GLN A 24 18.91 -16.78 10.10
N ASN A 25 18.31 -15.89 10.92
CA ASN A 25 16.87 -15.66 10.94
C ASN A 25 16.42 -14.36 10.22
N ALA A 26 17.31 -13.67 9.52
CA ALA A 26 16.97 -12.48 8.74
C ALA A 26 16.79 -12.75 7.23
N ALA A 27 16.75 -13.99 6.82
CA ALA A 27 16.51 -14.37 5.43
C ALA A 27 15.01 -14.31 5.12
N GLY A 28 14.50 -13.13 4.74
CA GLY A 28 13.15 -13.03 4.22
C GLY A 28 12.50 -11.64 4.26
N THR A 29 12.80 -10.80 5.24
CA THR A 29 12.08 -9.52 5.39
C THR A 29 12.82 -8.36 4.72
N SER A 30 12.21 -7.73 3.72
CA SER A 30 12.84 -6.61 3.01
C SER A 30 13.01 -5.36 3.92
N PRO A 31 14.00 -4.49 3.66
CA PRO A 31 14.14 -3.23 4.41
C PRO A 31 12.87 -2.35 4.37
N ALA A 32 12.15 -2.35 3.25
CA ALA A 32 10.89 -1.63 3.11
C ALA A 32 9.80 -2.20 4.04
N GLN A 33 9.69 -3.52 4.11
CA GLN A 33 8.76 -4.20 5.01
C GLN A 33 9.10 -3.94 6.48
N GLN A 34 10.39 -4.05 6.86
CA GLN A 34 10.83 -3.75 8.23
C GLN A 34 10.49 -2.32 8.63
N LYS A 35 10.75 -1.35 7.74
CA LYS A 35 10.42 0.06 7.95
C LYS A 35 8.92 0.26 8.13
N LEU A 36 8.10 -0.33 7.27
CA LEU A 36 6.65 -0.21 7.34
C LEU A 36 6.10 -0.85 8.62
N SER A 37 6.54 -2.06 8.95
CA SER A 37 6.10 -2.77 10.16
C SER A 37 6.50 -2.03 11.44
N ALA A 38 7.71 -1.48 11.50
CA ALA A 38 8.16 -0.68 12.63
C ALA A 38 7.34 0.61 12.79
N ALA A 39 7.05 1.31 11.68
CA ALA A 39 6.22 2.50 11.69
C ALA A 39 4.77 2.20 12.10
N TYR A 40 4.20 1.08 11.63
CA TYR A 40 2.88 0.61 12.03
C TYR A 40 2.82 0.28 13.53
N ALA A 41 3.77 -0.48 14.05
CA ALA A 41 3.84 -0.80 15.47
C ALA A 41 3.95 0.47 16.34
N ALA A 42 4.77 1.44 15.93
CA ALA A 42 4.90 2.72 16.62
C ALA A 42 3.58 3.53 16.59
N LEU A 43 2.86 3.54 15.46
CA LEU A 43 1.55 4.17 15.35
C LEU A 43 0.53 3.54 16.31
N LEU A 44 0.50 2.21 16.41
CA LEU A 44 -0.42 1.51 17.32
C LEU A 44 -0.15 1.80 18.79
N GLN A 45 1.12 1.98 19.16
CA GLN A 45 1.49 2.33 20.56
C GLN A 45 1.07 3.75 20.94
N GLN A 46 1.13 4.71 20.03
CA GLN A 46 0.77 6.11 20.27
C GLN A 46 0.02 6.70 19.06
N PRO A 47 -1.25 6.36 18.86
CA PRO A 47 -2.00 6.75 17.67
C PRO A 47 -2.27 8.25 17.59
N GLY A 48 -2.21 8.99 18.70
CA GLY A 48 -2.33 10.46 18.74
C GLY A 48 -1.06 11.22 18.37
N ASP A 49 0.10 10.55 18.26
CA ASP A 49 1.37 11.19 17.93
C ASP A 49 1.45 11.51 16.42
N THR A 50 1.53 12.81 16.11
CA THR A 50 1.54 13.28 14.72
C THR A 50 2.79 12.86 13.95
N ALA A 51 3.95 12.74 14.63
CA ALA A 51 5.19 12.29 13.99
C ALA A 51 5.11 10.81 13.60
N ARG A 52 4.51 9.98 14.45
CA ARG A 52 4.29 8.55 14.15
C ARG A 52 3.26 8.34 13.04
N GLN A 53 2.18 9.13 13.02
CA GLN A 53 1.22 9.12 11.91
C GLN A 53 1.91 9.48 10.58
N ARG A 54 2.75 10.51 10.59
CA ARG A 54 3.51 10.92 9.39
C ARG A 54 4.53 9.85 8.99
N ALA A 55 5.27 9.28 9.94
CA ALA A 55 6.23 8.20 9.68
C ALA A 55 5.57 6.97 9.04
N PHE A 56 4.38 6.57 9.50
CA PHE A 56 3.64 5.46 8.90
C PHE A 56 3.15 5.82 7.48
N PHE A 57 2.59 7.01 7.28
CA PHE A 57 2.21 7.50 5.95
C PHE A 57 3.38 7.49 4.97
N ASP A 58 4.57 7.93 5.41
CA ASP A 58 5.77 8.00 4.56
C ASP A 58 6.42 6.63 4.31
N ALA A 59 6.20 5.66 5.21
CA ALA A 59 6.65 4.28 5.04
C ALA A 59 5.68 3.44 4.18
N PHE A 60 4.44 3.88 4.00
CA PHE A 60 3.45 3.17 3.19
C PHE A 60 3.85 3.21 1.70
N PRO A 61 3.54 2.16 0.90
CA PRO A 61 3.87 2.10 -0.52
C PRO A 61 3.48 3.37 -1.29
N ARG A 62 4.21 3.64 -2.38
CA ARG A 62 3.97 4.81 -3.24
C ARG A 62 3.56 4.45 -4.66
N SER A 63 3.65 3.18 -5.02
CA SER A 63 3.27 2.65 -6.32
C SER A 63 2.61 1.29 -6.19
N PHE A 64 1.90 0.87 -7.23
CA PHE A 64 1.33 -0.47 -7.27
C PHE A 64 2.41 -1.56 -7.16
N PHE A 65 3.55 -1.37 -7.80
CA PHE A 65 4.67 -2.32 -7.70
C PHE A 65 5.17 -2.50 -6.26
N GLU A 66 5.36 -1.39 -5.52
CA GLU A 66 5.75 -1.48 -4.10
C GLU A 66 4.65 -2.15 -3.24
N LEU A 67 3.38 -1.90 -3.58
CA LEU A 67 2.24 -2.54 -2.93
C LEU A 67 2.29 -4.06 -3.11
N GLU A 68 2.48 -4.53 -4.34
CA GLU A 68 2.59 -5.96 -4.67
C GLU A 68 3.79 -6.63 -3.98
N VAL A 69 4.93 -5.98 -3.94
CA VAL A 69 6.12 -6.51 -3.24
C VAL A 69 5.83 -6.73 -1.75
N LEU A 70 5.07 -5.83 -1.11
CA LEU A 70 4.81 -5.90 0.34
C LEU A 70 3.59 -6.75 0.70
N PHE A 71 2.55 -6.71 -0.12
CA PHE A 71 1.22 -7.27 0.19
C PHE A 71 0.67 -8.21 -0.88
N GLY A 72 1.40 -8.45 -1.97
CA GLY A 72 0.96 -9.33 -3.05
C GLY A 72 0.84 -10.79 -2.59
N TYR A 73 -0.10 -11.52 -3.20
CA TYR A 73 -0.24 -12.94 -2.96
C TYR A 73 0.88 -13.71 -3.68
N ASN A 74 1.81 -14.24 -2.90
CA ASN A 74 2.80 -15.18 -3.40
C ASN A 74 2.98 -16.30 -2.38
N PRO A 75 2.54 -17.54 -2.69
CA PRO A 75 2.63 -18.67 -1.76
C PRO A 75 4.06 -18.94 -1.26
N GLU A 76 5.08 -18.63 -2.05
CA GLU A 76 6.49 -18.84 -1.67
C GLU A 76 6.99 -17.77 -0.69
N LEU A 77 6.37 -16.59 -0.68
CA LEU A 77 6.72 -15.49 0.20
C LEU A 77 5.86 -15.36 1.45
N ILE A 78 4.72 -16.06 1.51
CA ILE A 78 3.90 -16.16 2.72
C ILE A 78 4.54 -17.23 3.64
N PRO A 79 4.89 -16.91 4.92
CA PRO A 79 4.50 -15.76 5.70
C PRO A 79 5.51 -14.59 5.72
N SER A 80 6.49 -14.54 4.83
CA SER A 80 7.57 -13.54 4.89
C SER A 80 7.16 -12.13 4.45
N ASN A 81 6.03 -11.96 3.75
CA ASN A 81 5.46 -10.66 3.42
C ASN A 81 4.27 -10.28 4.33
N LEU A 82 3.62 -9.14 4.05
CA LEU A 82 2.51 -8.60 4.84
C LEU A 82 1.12 -8.95 4.27
N TYR A 83 1.02 -9.93 3.38
CA TYR A 83 -0.23 -10.30 2.72
C TYR A 83 -1.38 -10.52 3.70
N THR A 84 -1.17 -11.37 4.71
CA THR A 84 -2.19 -11.73 5.70
C THR A 84 -2.62 -10.56 6.60
N GLU A 85 -1.81 -9.50 6.68
CA GLU A 85 -2.06 -8.33 7.50
C GLU A 85 -2.58 -7.12 6.70
N GLY A 86 -2.69 -7.24 5.38
CA GLY A 86 -3.03 -6.17 4.45
C GLY A 86 -4.24 -5.34 4.87
N HIS A 87 -5.31 -6.00 5.35
CA HIS A 87 -6.51 -5.31 5.85
C HIS A 87 -6.21 -4.36 7.03
N ASN A 88 -5.38 -4.79 7.96
CA ASN A 88 -5.02 -3.97 9.13
C ASN A 88 -4.24 -2.71 8.73
N TYR A 89 -3.30 -2.88 7.79
CA TYR A 89 -2.48 -1.77 7.28
C TYR A 89 -3.31 -0.77 6.46
N SER A 90 -4.20 -1.24 5.57
CA SER A 90 -5.08 -0.39 4.78
C SER A 90 -6.05 0.39 5.65
N THR A 91 -6.68 -0.27 6.61
CA THR A 91 -7.58 0.36 7.59
C THR A 91 -6.85 1.42 8.41
N ALA A 92 -5.65 1.13 8.90
CA ALA A 92 -4.86 2.10 9.66
C ALA A 92 -4.45 3.29 8.79
N PHE A 93 -4.03 3.07 7.56
CA PHE A 93 -3.68 4.13 6.62
C PHE A 93 -4.85 5.09 6.39
N TRP A 94 -6.06 4.57 6.28
CA TRP A 94 -7.24 5.40 6.02
C TRP A 94 -7.81 6.07 7.28
N THR A 95 -7.87 5.36 8.40
CA THR A 95 -8.63 5.79 9.57
C THR A 95 -7.79 6.36 10.72
N ARG A 96 -6.48 6.02 10.80
CA ARG A 96 -5.66 6.36 11.97
C ARG A 96 -4.64 7.47 11.74
N LEU A 97 -4.79 8.26 10.66
CA LEU A 97 -3.86 9.32 10.29
C LEU A 97 -4.52 10.71 10.25
N PRO A 98 -5.17 11.20 11.32
CA PRO A 98 -5.81 12.51 11.31
C PRO A 98 -4.84 13.68 11.08
N ALA A 99 -3.54 13.53 11.40
CA ALA A 99 -2.51 14.52 11.09
C ALA A 99 -2.09 14.56 9.61
N VAL A 100 -2.51 13.58 8.81
CA VAL A 100 -2.31 13.56 7.36
C VAL A 100 -3.60 14.00 6.68
N PRO A 101 -3.63 15.10 5.93
CA PRO A 101 -4.82 15.57 5.24
C PRO A 101 -5.47 14.47 4.39
N LEU A 102 -6.80 14.42 4.38
CA LEU A 102 -7.56 13.42 3.63
C LEU A 102 -7.19 13.41 2.14
N ASP A 103 -7.01 14.60 1.55
CA ASP A 103 -6.54 14.72 0.16
C ASP A 103 -5.18 14.06 -0.09
N GLN A 104 -4.25 14.15 0.85
CA GLN A 104 -2.94 13.48 0.71
C GLN A 104 -3.08 11.96 0.78
N ARG A 105 -3.96 11.46 1.64
CA ARG A 105 -4.26 10.02 1.72
C ARG A 105 -4.94 9.53 0.45
N ALA A 106 -5.94 10.26 -0.04
CA ALA A 106 -6.63 9.94 -1.29
C ALA A 106 -5.68 10.00 -2.51
N ASP A 107 -4.81 11.02 -2.56
CA ASP A 107 -3.79 11.17 -3.61
C ASP A 107 -2.84 9.97 -3.65
N ARG A 108 -2.40 9.48 -2.48
CA ARG A 108 -1.61 8.25 -2.35
C ARG A 108 -2.37 7.00 -2.85
N LEU A 109 -3.66 6.86 -2.52
CA LEU A 109 -4.46 5.73 -3.00
C LEU A 109 -4.62 5.76 -4.53
N ILE A 110 -4.74 6.94 -5.13
CA ILE A 110 -4.76 7.08 -6.60
C ILE A 110 -3.44 6.57 -7.19
N ASP A 111 -2.29 6.95 -6.63
CA ASP A 111 -0.98 6.47 -7.11
C ASP A 111 -0.83 4.96 -6.96
N LEU A 112 -1.29 4.40 -5.84
CA LEU A 112 -1.25 2.96 -5.57
C LEU A 112 -2.14 2.14 -6.51
N LEU A 113 -3.24 2.69 -6.99
CA LEU A 113 -4.15 2.01 -7.92
C LEU A 113 -3.79 2.28 -9.39
N THR A 114 -2.93 3.25 -9.67
CA THR A 114 -2.56 3.60 -11.04
C THR A 114 -1.71 2.51 -11.69
N GLY A 115 -2.21 1.92 -12.77
CA GLY A 115 -1.55 0.83 -13.49
C GLY A 115 -1.61 -0.52 -12.76
N GLY A 116 -2.42 -0.61 -11.71
CA GLY A 116 -2.64 -1.84 -10.99
C GLY A 116 -3.62 -2.78 -11.68
N GLU A 117 -3.56 -4.04 -11.29
CA GLU A 117 -4.50 -5.07 -11.66
C GLU A 117 -5.18 -5.63 -10.41
N TRP A 118 -6.33 -6.30 -10.61
CA TRP A 118 -7.02 -6.96 -9.50
C TRP A 118 -6.36 -8.32 -9.24
N GLU A 119 -5.22 -8.28 -8.55
CA GLU A 119 -4.56 -9.48 -8.05
C GLU A 119 -4.37 -9.36 -6.54
N GLY A 120 -5.03 -10.23 -5.78
CA GLY A 120 -4.96 -10.24 -4.32
C GLY A 120 -5.93 -9.27 -3.63
N ASP A 121 -5.91 -9.29 -2.29
CA ASP A 121 -6.91 -8.59 -1.46
C ASP A 121 -6.60 -7.11 -1.25
N MET A 122 -5.32 -6.74 -1.24
CA MET A 122 -4.90 -5.38 -0.87
C MET A 122 -5.43 -4.30 -1.81
N PRO A 123 -5.40 -4.45 -3.16
CA PRO A 123 -6.03 -3.50 -4.05
C PRO A 123 -7.53 -3.33 -3.78
N GLY A 124 -8.22 -4.40 -3.38
CA GLY A 124 -9.63 -4.39 -3.00
C GLY A 124 -9.90 -3.52 -1.77
N TYR A 125 -9.10 -3.66 -0.72
CA TYR A 125 -9.23 -2.84 0.49
C TYR A 125 -9.01 -1.36 0.19
N LEU A 126 -7.92 -1.02 -0.52
CA LEU A 126 -7.61 0.36 -0.89
C LEU A 126 -8.68 0.98 -1.79
N LYS A 127 -9.22 0.22 -2.73
CA LYS A 127 -10.30 0.66 -3.61
C LYS A 127 -11.58 0.94 -2.82
N SER A 128 -11.93 0.13 -1.83
CA SER A 128 -13.10 0.36 -0.98
C SER A 128 -13.00 1.68 -0.21
N GLU A 129 -11.82 1.99 0.33
CA GLU A 129 -11.58 3.26 1.04
C GLU A 129 -11.64 4.46 0.09
N LEU A 130 -11.00 4.35 -1.08
CA LEU A 130 -11.05 5.42 -2.08
C LEU A 130 -12.46 5.61 -2.64
N LYS A 131 -13.25 4.53 -2.79
CA LYS A 131 -14.65 4.61 -3.19
C LYS A 131 -15.48 5.41 -2.19
N ALA A 132 -15.33 5.14 -0.90
CA ALA A 132 -16.04 5.88 0.14
C ALA A 132 -15.73 7.39 0.10
N PHE A 133 -14.47 7.74 -0.19
CA PHE A 133 -14.06 9.13 -0.43
C PHE A 133 -14.68 9.70 -1.72
N ALA A 134 -14.59 8.96 -2.84
CA ALA A 134 -15.09 9.40 -4.13
C ALA A 134 -16.61 9.62 -4.16
N ASP A 135 -17.36 8.76 -3.47
CA ASP A 135 -18.82 8.88 -3.36
C ASP A 135 -19.23 10.13 -2.57
N LYS A 136 -18.45 10.48 -1.56
CA LYS A 136 -18.71 11.64 -0.71
C LYS A 136 -18.19 12.94 -1.32
N GLU A 137 -17.01 12.90 -1.91
CA GLU A 137 -16.26 14.07 -2.38
C GLU A 137 -15.81 13.91 -3.86
N PRO A 138 -16.74 13.67 -4.80
CA PRO A 138 -16.37 13.38 -6.18
C PRO A 138 -15.55 14.50 -6.84
N LEU A 139 -15.85 15.76 -6.55
CA LEU A 139 -15.09 16.90 -7.07
C LEU A 139 -13.65 16.94 -6.53
N ALA A 140 -13.43 16.47 -5.30
CA ALA A 140 -12.08 16.38 -4.75
C ALA A 140 -11.28 15.28 -5.47
N LEU A 141 -11.88 14.12 -5.74
CA LEU A 141 -11.25 13.07 -6.55
C LEU A 141 -10.85 13.61 -7.94
N PHE A 142 -11.75 14.26 -8.65
CA PHE A 142 -11.46 14.81 -9.97
C PHE A 142 -10.40 15.92 -9.92
N ARG A 143 -10.37 16.74 -8.90
CA ARG A 143 -9.31 17.73 -8.67
C ARG A 143 -7.93 17.06 -8.46
N LEU A 144 -7.87 15.94 -7.75
CA LEU A 144 -6.63 15.18 -7.60
C LEU A 144 -6.20 14.56 -8.94
N LEU A 145 -7.12 13.95 -9.68
CA LEU A 145 -6.85 13.35 -10.98
C LEU A 145 -6.43 14.39 -12.02
N SER A 146 -7.02 15.59 -12.02
CA SER A 146 -6.67 16.64 -13.00
C SER A 146 -5.23 17.13 -12.92
N ARG A 147 -4.50 16.83 -11.84
CA ARG A 147 -3.06 17.10 -11.69
C ARG A 147 -2.18 16.09 -12.45
N ARG A 148 -2.76 15.00 -12.95
CA ARG A 148 -2.07 13.92 -13.63
C ARG A 148 -2.30 13.97 -15.13
N PRO A 149 -1.31 13.55 -15.97
CA PRO A 149 -1.52 13.41 -17.41
C PRO A 149 -2.66 12.41 -17.73
N GLN A 150 -3.37 12.62 -18.83
CA GLN A 150 -4.48 11.74 -19.24
C GLN A 150 -4.13 10.24 -19.28
N PRO A 151 -2.96 9.80 -19.77
CA PRO A 151 -2.60 8.38 -19.73
C PRO A 151 -2.58 7.82 -18.31
N VAL A 152 -2.09 8.59 -17.34
CA VAL A 152 -2.05 8.20 -15.92
C VAL A 152 -3.47 8.12 -15.33
N GLN A 153 -4.32 9.10 -15.65
CA GLN A 153 -5.74 9.06 -15.26
C GLN A 153 -6.45 7.82 -15.82
N ARG A 154 -6.17 7.46 -17.08
CA ARG A 154 -6.73 6.27 -17.71
C ARG A 154 -6.30 4.99 -16.99
N LEU A 155 -5.02 4.83 -16.69
CA LEU A 155 -4.50 3.67 -15.94
C LEU A 155 -5.14 3.56 -14.55
N PHE A 156 -5.36 4.69 -13.88
CA PHE A 156 -6.10 4.71 -12.61
C PHE A 156 -7.53 4.20 -12.79
N TRP A 157 -8.29 4.74 -13.76
CA TRP A 157 -9.67 4.35 -13.99
C TRP A 157 -9.81 2.90 -14.47
N GLN A 158 -8.87 2.39 -15.26
CA GLN A 158 -8.83 0.99 -15.64
C GLN A 158 -8.75 0.07 -14.42
N CYS A 159 -7.84 0.33 -13.49
CA CYS A 159 -7.78 -0.42 -12.23
C CYS A 159 -9.04 -0.21 -11.36
N TYR A 160 -9.52 1.04 -11.26
CA TYR A 160 -10.68 1.38 -10.42
C TYR A 160 -11.96 0.66 -10.84
N TRP A 161 -12.21 0.51 -12.15
CA TRP A 161 -13.38 -0.18 -12.69
C TRP A 161 -13.25 -1.70 -12.68
N GLN A 162 -12.06 -2.27 -12.58
CA GLN A 162 -11.90 -3.72 -12.46
C GLN A 162 -12.63 -4.23 -11.23
N ASN A 163 -13.53 -5.20 -11.44
CA ASN A 163 -14.23 -5.88 -10.38
C ASN A 163 -14.54 -7.31 -10.82
N PRO A 164 -14.02 -8.35 -10.13
CA PRO A 164 -14.22 -9.74 -10.50
C PRO A 164 -15.69 -10.19 -10.38
N ASN A 165 -16.49 -9.47 -9.57
CA ASN A 165 -17.85 -9.88 -9.21
C ASN A 165 -18.96 -9.19 -10.03
N ASN A 166 -18.61 -8.45 -11.09
CA ASN A 166 -19.57 -7.75 -11.95
C ASN A 166 -20.60 -6.90 -11.16
N ASP A 167 -20.12 -6.12 -10.24
CA ASP A 167 -20.91 -5.49 -9.18
C ASP A 167 -21.81 -4.37 -9.73
N PRO A 168 -23.14 -4.39 -9.47
CA PRO A 168 -24.10 -3.39 -9.98
C PRO A 168 -23.77 -1.95 -9.59
N TRP A 169 -22.97 -1.73 -8.54
CA TRP A 169 -22.60 -0.37 -8.12
C TRP A 169 -21.78 0.40 -9.16
N LEU A 170 -21.08 -0.28 -10.07
CA LEU A 170 -20.20 0.37 -11.05
C LEU A 170 -20.96 1.37 -11.95
N GLY A 171 -22.11 0.99 -12.50
CA GLY A 171 -22.95 1.86 -13.31
C GLY A 171 -23.52 3.04 -12.52
N THR A 172 -23.88 2.81 -11.24
CA THR A 172 -24.37 3.85 -10.34
C THR A 172 -23.24 4.84 -10.02
N ALA A 173 -22.03 4.35 -9.71
CA ALA A 173 -20.87 5.19 -9.45
C ALA A 173 -20.49 6.04 -10.67
N LEU A 174 -20.45 5.44 -11.88
CA LEU A 174 -20.20 6.17 -13.12
C LEU A 174 -21.18 7.34 -13.29
N SER A 175 -22.48 7.08 -13.13
CA SER A 175 -23.53 8.08 -13.27
C SER A 175 -23.41 9.19 -12.21
N HIS A 176 -23.10 8.83 -10.98
CA HIS A 176 -22.88 9.76 -9.88
C HIS A 176 -21.68 10.68 -10.15
N TYR A 177 -20.53 10.12 -10.51
CA TYR A 177 -19.31 10.89 -10.75
C TYR A 177 -19.44 11.78 -11.98
N LYS A 178 -20.07 11.29 -13.07
CA LYS A 178 -20.35 12.06 -14.26
C LYS A 178 -21.24 13.27 -13.94
N LYS A 179 -22.35 13.05 -13.22
CA LYS A 179 -23.25 14.14 -12.81
C LYS A 179 -22.54 15.21 -11.98
N ALA A 180 -21.65 14.81 -11.08
CA ALA A 180 -20.92 15.73 -10.22
C ALA A 180 -19.83 16.52 -10.97
N ALA A 181 -19.06 15.85 -11.86
CA ALA A 181 -17.81 16.38 -12.36
C ALA A 181 -17.84 16.91 -13.79
N ALA A 182 -18.78 16.49 -14.66
CA ALA A 182 -18.73 16.76 -16.10
C ALA A 182 -18.64 18.25 -16.46
N ARG A 183 -19.30 19.14 -15.68
CA ARG A 183 -19.25 20.57 -15.95
C ARG A 183 -17.91 21.20 -15.59
N LYS A 184 -17.26 20.75 -14.52
CA LYS A 184 -16.03 21.35 -13.97
C LYS A 184 -14.75 20.66 -14.52
N TYR A 185 -14.85 19.37 -14.77
CA TYR A 185 -13.75 18.50 -15.21
C TYR A 185 -14.14 17.67 -16.44
N PRO A 186 -14.52 18.31 -17.60
CA PRO A 186 -15.06 17.61 -18.75
C PRO A 186 -14.05 16.64 -19.38
N ARG A 187 -12.75 16.97 -19.38
CA ARG A 187 -11.69 16.12 -19.93
C ARG A 187 -11.48 14.87 -19.09
N GLU A 188 -11.38 15.02 -17.79
CA GLU A 188 -11.20 13.95 -16.82
C GLU A 188 -12.43 13.02 -16.81
N THR A 189 -13.63 13.59 -16.94
CA THR A 189 -14.87 12.83 -17.05
C THR A 189 -14.89 11.98 -18.33
N ALA A 190 -14.43 12.51 -19.46
CA ALA A 190 -14.32 11.75 -20.70
C ALA A 190 -13.33 10.59 -20.61
N VAL A 191 -12.20 10.78 -19.91
CA VAL A 191 -11.23 9.70 -19.63
C VAL A 191 -11.86 8.60 -18.78
N MET A 192 -12.57 8.98 -17.72
CA MET A 192 -13.30 8.06 -16.85
C MET A 192 -14.31 7.22 -17.62
N GLU A 193 -15.16 7.87 -18.46
CA GLU A 193 -16.17 7.20 -19.28
C GLU A 193 -15.56 6.27 -20.31
N SER A 194 -14.42 6.65 -20.91
CA SER A 194 -13.71 5.80 -21.88
C SER A 194 -13.20 4.53 -21.21
N ALA A 195 -12.54 4.65 -20.06
CA ALA A 195 -12.03 3.50 -19.30
C ALA A 195 -13.17 2.57 -18.83
N TYR A 196 -14.32 3.14 -18.44
CA TYR A 196 -15.50 2.33 -18.07
C TYR A 196 -16.04 1.54 -19.25
N ARG A 197 -16.16 2.13 -20.44
CA ARG A 197 -16.66 1.42 -21.66
C ARG A 197 -15.73 0.27 -22.05
N GLU A 198 -14.42 0.45 -21.91
CA GLU A 198 -13.44 -0.61 -22.18
C GLU A 198 -13.66 -1.79 -21.22
N PHE A 199 -13.80 -1.51 -19.93
CA PHE A 199 -14.11 -2.52 -18.93
C PHE A 199 -15.44 -3.24 -19.22
N ALA A 200 -16.53 -2.49 -19.45
CA ALA A 200 -17.85 -3.05 -19.73
C ALA A 200 -17.87 -3.92 -20.99
N GLY A 201 -17.09 -3.54 -22.03
CA GLY A 201 -16.92 -4.32 -23.25
C GLY A 201 -16.22 -5.66 -23.02
N THR A 202 -15.29 -5.75 -22.08
CA THR A 202 -14.60 -7.00 -21.75
C THR A 202 -15.46 -7.97 -20.95
N VAL A 203 -16.39 -7.47 -20.17
CA VAL A 203 -17.28 -8.29 -19.32
C VAL A 203 -18.51 -8.79 -20.08
N GLY A 204 -19.04 -7.99 -21.01
CA GLY A 204 -20.20 -8.35 -21.82
C GLY A 204 -19.93 -9.34 -22.98
N GLY A 205 -18.66 -9.66 -23.23
CA GLY A 205 -18.23 -10.59 -24.30
C GLY A 205 -17.88 -12.02 -23.83
N ARG A 206 -18.19 -12.37 -22.60
CA ARG A 206 -17.98 -13.75 -22.07
C ARG A 206 -19.27 -14.50 -21.91
#